data_71ae6b7ceff4e0b927d06f7cd68ed4c3
#
_entry.id   71ae6b7ceff4e0b927d06f7cd68ed4c3
#
_cell.length_a   1.000
_cell.length_b   1.000
_cell.length_c   1.000
_cell.angle_alpha   90.00
_cell.angle_beta   90.00
_cell.angle_gamma   90.00
#
_symmetry.space_group_name_H-M   'P 1'
#
loop_
_entity.id
_entity.type
_entity.pdbx_description
1 polymer ?
#
loop_
_entity_poly.entity_id
_entity_poly.type
_entity_poly.pdbx_seq_one_letter_code
_entity_poly.pdbx_strand_id
1 'polypeptide(L)'
;MAGHEGDASTARALLAHADGDVRATALGALARLEAATHVDVERALVDRSPVVRRRACAVAVAVAGDSAHVSPLLDDPEASVTEAAAWALGELGQPTAAVVAALARTATHHHDPLCREAAVAALGALADARGLPAILRATTDKPAVRRRAVIALAPFEGPDVEAALRRACTDRDRQVRQAAEDLLAPP
;
A
#
# COMPACT_ATOMS: atom_id res chain seq x y z
N MET A 1 28.82 6.78 19.84
CA MET A 1 28.79 6.56 18.38
C MET A 1 29.22 5.15 17.98
N ALA A 2 30.23 4.53 18.58
CA ALA A 2 30.73 3.19 18.22
C ALA A 2 29.72 1.99 18.40
N GLY A 3 28.73 2.09 19.27
CA GLY A 3 27.76 1.01 19.50
C GLY A 3 26.78 0.79 18.33
N HIS A 4 26.38 1.85 17.64
CA HIS A 4 25.43 1.80 16.52
C HIS A 4 26.03 1.21 15.24
N GLU A 5 27.31 1.41 15.00
CA GLU A 5 28.03 0.86 13.83
C GLU A 5 28.19 -0.67 13.94
N GLY A 6 28.47 -1.20 15.14
CA GLY A 6 28.54 -2.63 15.39
C GLY A 6 27.18 -3.33 15.18
N ASP A 7 26.08 -2.70 15.59
CA ASP A 7 24.73 -3.22 15.43
C ASP A 7 24.30 -3.26 13.95
N ALA A 8 24.61 -2.22 13.17
CA ALA A 8 24.31 -2.18 11.73
C ALA A 8 25.13 -3.22 10.95
N SER A 9 26.41 -3.44 11.31
CA SER A 9 27.26 -4.45 10.67
C SER A 9 26.72 -5.86 10.94
N THR A 10 26.33 -6.16 12.17
CA THR A 10 25.70 -7.44 12.53
C THR A 10 24.39 -7.66 11.79
N ALA A 11 23.51 -6.65 11.78
CA ALA A 11 22.25 -6.74 11.04
C ALA A 11 22.48 -6.98 9.54
N ARG A 12 23.47 -6.30 8.94
CA ARG A 12 23.80 -6.48 7.52
C ARG A 12 24.31 -7.88 7.21
N ALA A 13 25.12 -8.49 8.08
CA ALA A 13 25.56 -9.87 7.91
C ALA A 13 24.39 -10.85 7.94
N LEU A 14 23.35 -10.59 8.75
CA LEU A 14 22.15 -11.42 8.87
C LEU A 14 21.22 -11.33 7.65
N LEU A 15 21.38 -10.37 6.75
CA LEU A 15 20.62 -10.34 5.48
C LEU A 15 20.90 -11.55 4.57
N ALA A 16 22.01 -12.26 4.77
CA ALA A 16 22.34 -13.48 4.05
C ALA A 16 21.94 -14.79 4.80
N HIS A 17 21.25 -14.70 5.94
CA HIS A 17 20.88 -15.86 6.74
C HIS A 17 19.95 -16.82 5.98
N ALA A 18 20.04 -18.13 6.25
CA ALA A 18 19.22 -19.16 5.59
C ALA A 18 17.72 -18.98 5.88
N ASP A 19 17.37 -18.58 7.10
CA ASP A 19 16.02 -18.34 7.58
C ASP A 19 15.49 -16.98 7.11
N GLY A 20 14.29 -16.97 6.51
CA GLY A 20 13.62 -15.74 6.01
C GLY A 20 13.20 -14.80 7.14
N ASP A 21 12.79 -15.31 8.29
CA ASP A 21 12.37 -14.48 9.44
C ASP A 21 13.57 -13.71 10.01
N VAL A 22 14.75 -14.34 10.04
CA VAL A 22 15.99 -13.69 10.45
C VAL A 22 16.37 -12.58 9.46
N ARG A 23 16.28 -12.87 8.14
CA ARG A 23 16.55 -11.83 7.11
C ARG A 23 15.57 -10.66 7.21
N ALA A 24 14.28 -10.92 7.38
CA ALA A 24 13.25 -9.89 7.53
C ALA A 24 13.46 -9.04 8.79
N THR A 25 13.87 -9.68 9.91
CA THR A 25 14.19 -8.99 11.16
C THR A 25 15.42 -8.12 11.00
N ALA A 26 16.46 -8.63 10.35
CA ALA A 26 17.70 -7.91 10.05
C ALA A 26 17.44 -6.67 9.19
N LEU A 27 16.63 -6.80 8.13
CA LEU A 27 16.24 -5.68 7.28
C LEU A 27 15.48 -4.60 8.07
N GLY A 28 14.55 -5.00 8.93
CA GLY A 28 13.84 -4.09 9.82
C GLY A 28 14.74 -3.43 10.86
N ALA A 29 15.79 -4.12 11.32
CA ALA A 29 16.79 -3.55 12.22
C ALA A 29 17.63 -2.47 11.51
N LEU A 30 18.06 -2.73 10.28
CA LEU A 30 18.78 -1.73 9.47
C LEU A 30 17.92 -0.48 9.23
N ALA A 31 16.62 -0.64 8.97
CA ALA A 31 15.71 0.51 8.80
C ALA A 31 15.62 1.36 10.08
N ARG A 32 15.47 0.72 11.26
CA ARG A 32 15.43 1.43 12.55
C ARG A 32 16.74 2.14 12.91
N LEU A 33 17.85 1.61 12.43
CA LEU A 33 19.20 2.20 12.60
C LEU A 33 19.53 3.24 11.53
N GLU A 34 18.58 3.54 10.62
CA GLU A 34 18.77 4.41 9.46
C GLU A 34 19.98 4.00 8.58
N ALA A 35 20.28 2.68 8.59
CA ALA A 35 21.40 2.08 7.89
C ALA A 35 21.00 1.21 6.70
N ALA A 36 19.68 1.06 6.43
CA ALA A 36 19.17 0.36 5.25
C ALA A 36 19.48 1.20 3.98
N THR A 37 19.88 0.52 2.92
CA THR A 37 20.15 1.13 1.63
C THR A 37 19.11 0.72 0.58
N HIS A 38 19.01 1.46 -0.53
CA HIS A 38 18.19 1.06 -1.67
C HIS A 38 18.55 -0.34 -2.17
N VAL A 39 19.85 -0.69 -2.23
CA VAL A 39 20.32 -2.02 -2.66
C VAL A 39 19.84 -3.13 -1.72
N ASP A 40 19.82 -2.88 -0.40
CA ASP A 40 19.28 -3.85 0.57
C ASP A 40 17.78 -4.10 0.31
N VAL A 41 17.03 -3.02 0.03
CA VAL A 41 15.60 -3.09 -0.27
C VAL A 41 15.34 -3.79 -1.59
N GLU A 42 15.99 -3.42 -2.69
CA GLU A 42 15.81 -4.03 -4.01
C GLU A 42 16.05 -5.55 -3.97
N ARG A 43 17.11 -6.00 -3.27
CA ARG A 43 17.37 -7.43 -3.06
C ARG A 43 16.26 -8.11 -2.25
N ALA A 44 15.75 -7.43 -1.22
CA ALA A 44 14.72 -7.99 -0.35
C ALA A 44 13.33 -8.03 -1.02
N LEU A 45 13.02 -7.11 -1.95
CA LEU A 45 11.78 -7.12 -2.73
C LEU A 45 11.65 -8.36 -3.63
N VAL A 46 12.77 -8.98 -4.02
CA VAL A 46 12.79 -10.22 -4.82
C VAL A 46 13.22 -11.45 -4.02
N ASP A 47 13.21 -11.38 -2.68
CA ASP A 47 13.59 -12.52 -1.82
C ASP A 47 12.62 -13.70 -2.01
N ARG A 48 13.14 -14.92 -1.91
CA ARG A 48 12.35 -16.16 -1.97
C ARG A 48 11.29 -16.27 -0.87
N SER A 49 11.51 -15.61 0.30
CA SER A 49 10.59 -15.63 1.43
C SER A 49 9.59 -14.47 1.35
N PRO A 50 8.28 -14.74 1.39
CA PRO A 50 7.27 -13.69 1.37
C PRO A 50 7.36 -12.76 2.59
N VAL A 51 7.82 -13.26 3.74
CA VAL A 51 8.02 -12.45 4.94
C VAL A 51 9.07 -11.36 4.71
N VAL A 52 10.14 -11.68 3.96
CA VAL A 52 11.18 -10.72 3.59
C VAL A 52 10.63 -9.71 2.58
N ARG A 53 9.93 -10.17 1.51
CA ARG A 53 9.33 -9.27 0.52
C ARG A 53 8.33 -8.30 1.15
N ARG A 54 7.47 -8.81 2.05
CA ARG A 54 6.55 -7.97 2.82
C ARG A 54 7.28 -6.92 3.67
N ARG A 55 8.36 -7.31 4.37
CA ARG A 55 9.19 -6.38 5.16
C ARG A 55 9.85 -5.34 4.25
N ALA A 56 10.29 -5.76 3.07
CA ALA A 56 10.94 -4.87 2.11
C ALA A 56 10.02 -3.74 1.63
N CYS A 57 8.71 -3.99 1.45
CA CYS A 57 7.74 -2.95 1.13
C CYS A 57 7.73 -1.82 2.19
N ALA A 58 7.71 -2.18 3.47
CA ALA A 58 7.73 -1.19 4.55
C ALA A 58 9.08 -0.43 4.64
N VAL A 59 10.20 -1.13 4.39
CA VAL A 59 11.52 -0.49 4.40
C VAL A 59 11.74 0.38 3.16
N ALA A 60 11.13 0.03 2.02
CA ALA A 60 11.14 0.87 0.82
C ALA A 60 10.59 2.27 1.10
N VAL A 61 9.53 2.38 1.88
CA VAL A 61 8.99 3.69 2.32
C VAL A 61 10.01 4.43 3.18
N ALA A 62 10.64 3.75 4.15
CA ALA A 62 11.59 4.36 5.07
C ALA A 62 12.85 4.92 4.39
N VAL A 63 13.27 4.32 3.25
CA VAL A 63 14.43 4.79 2.48
C VAL A 63 14.03 5.66 1.27
N ALA A 64 12.77 6.06 1.14
CA ALA A 64 12.24 6.77 -0.03
C ALA A 64 12.56 6.05 -1.35
N GLY A 65 12.25 4.75 -1.39
CA GLY A 65 12.54 3.87 -2.53
C GLY A 65 11.76 4.24 -3.80
N ASP A 66 12.12 3.61 -4.92
CA ASP A 66 11.43 3.79 -6.18
C ASP A 66 10.17 2.88 -6.25
N SER A 67 9.03 3.47 -6.53
CA SER A 67 7.76 2.77 -6.72
C SER A 67 7.81 1.73 -7.85
N ALA A 68 8.69 1.91 -8.84
CA ALA A 68 8.89 0.95 -9.92
C ALA A 68 9.40 -0.42 -9.42
N HIS A 69 10.19 -0.44 -8.35
CA HIS A 69 10.68 -1.69 -7.75
C HIS A 69 9.63 -2.37 -6.86
N VAL A 70 8.71 -1.60 -6.25
CA VAL A 70 7.64 -2.13 -5.40
C VAL A 70 6.44 -2.62 -6.22
N SER A 71 6.12 -1.94 -7.32
CA SER A 71 4.92 -2.19 -8.13
C SER A 71 4.76 -3.64 -8.61
N PRO A 72 5.81 -4.41 -8.97
CA PRO A 72 5.66 -5.82 -9.35
C PRO A 72 5.08 -6.70 -8.25
N LEU A 73 5.21 -6.33 -6.97
CA LEU A 73 4.68 -7.11 -5.85
C LEU A 73 3.15 -6.96 -5.69
N LEU A 74 2.49 -6.13 -6.49
CA LEU A 74 1.03 -6.16 -6.60
C LEU A 74 0.50 -7.44 -7.25
N ASP A 75 1.34 -8.18 -7.95
CA ASP A 75 1.05 -9.49 -8.54
C ASP A 75 1.74 -10.64 -7.76
N ASP A 76 2.15 -10.41 -6.49
CA ASP A 76 2.78 -11.44 -5.64
C ASP A 76 1.79 -12.57 -5.32
N PRO A 77 2.22 -13.85 -5.33
CA PRO A 77 1.35 -14.97 -4.99
C PRO A 77 0.83 -14.94 -3.55
N GLU A 78 1.52 -14.22 -2.65
CA GLU A 78 1.12 -14.06 -1.25
C GLU A 78 0.34 -12.76 -1.05
N ALA A 79 -0.95 -12.88 -0.72
CA ALA A 79 -1.84 -11.73 -0.52
C ALA A 79 -1.29 -10.70 0.49
N SER A 80 -0.61 -11.16 1.54
CA SER A 80 0.01 -10.28 2.54
C SER A 80 1.17 -9.44 1.99
N VAL A 81 1.80 -9.88 0.90
CA VAL A 81 2.83 -9.10 0.19
C VAL A 81 2.16 -8.08 -0.74
N THR A 82 1.13 -8.50 -1.48
CA THR A 82 0.31 -7.61 -2.32
C THR A 82 -0.29 -6.46 -1.51
N GLU A 83 -0.86 -6.75 -0.34
CA GLU A 83 -1.40 -5.74 0.58
C GLU A 83 -0.30 -4.75 1.01
N ALA A 84 0.86 -5.25 1.44
CA ALA A 84 1.99 -4.41 1.85
C ALA A 84 2.56 -3.58 0.68
N ALA A 85 2.60 -4.12 -0.53
CA ALA A 85 3.02 -3.40 -1.72
C ALA A 85 2.06 -2.26 -2.06
N ALA A 86 0.74 -2.52 -2.02
CA ALA A 86 -0.26 -1.49 -2.26
C ALA A 86 -0.14 -0.35 -1.24
N TRP A 87 -0.02 -0.67 0.05
CA TRP A 87 0.22 0.33 1.09
C TRP A 87 1.50 1.13 0.81
N ALA A 88 2.63 0.46 0.54
CA ALA A 88 3.90 1.14 0.31
C ALA A 88 3.86 2.08 -0.90
N LEU A 89 3.16 1.71 -1.98
CA LEU A 89 2.99 2.56 -3.16
C LEU A 89 2.19 3.84 -2.84
N GLY A 90 1.18 3.74 -1.98
CA GLY A 90 0.45 4.91 -1.48
C GLY A 90 1.34 5.86 -0.68
N GLU A 91 2.16 5.32 0.25
CA GLU A 91 3.07 6.08 1.10
C GLU A 91 4.24 6.73 0.31
N LEU A 92 4.75 6.05 -0.72
CA LEU A 92 5.81 6.58 -1.58
C LEU A 92 5.35 7.81 -2.39
N GLY A 93 4.06 7.96 -2.64
CA GLY A 93 3.51 9.15 -3.27
C GLY A 93 3.99 9.40 -4.71
N GLN A 94 4.31 8.35 -5.48
CA GLN A 94 4.87 8.44 -6.84
C GLN A 94 3.86 7.92 -7.89
N PRO A 95 2.88 8.74 -8.34
CA PRO A 95 1.77 8.29 -9.19
C PRO A 95 2.15 8.18 -10.67
N THR A 96 3.10 7.33 -11.02
CA THR A 96 3.37 7.03 -12.43
C THR A 96 2.17 6.35 -13.08
N ALA A 97 2.02 6.44 -14.41
CA ALA A 97 0.92 5.79 -15.12
C ALA A 97 0.90 4.28 -14.89
N ALA A 98 2.07 3.65 -14.83
CA ALA A 98 2.20 2.21 -14.58
C ALA A 98 1.75 1.82 -13.16
N VAL A 99 2.16 2.58 -12.13
CA VAL A 99 1.77 2.35 -10.73
C VAL A 99 0.27 2.50 -10.55
N VAL A 100 -0.32 3.60 -11.06
CA VAL A 100 -1.76 3.84 -10.95
C VAL A 100 -2.56 2.74 -11.67
N ALA A 101 -2.13 2.32 -12.87
CA ALA A 101 -2.79 1.24 -13.61
C ALA A 101 -2.68 -0.11 -12.87
N ALA A 102 -1.54 -0.42 -12.27
CA ALA A 102 -1.35 -1.65 -11.49
C ALA A 102 -2.24 -1.66 -10.23
N LEU A 103 -2.26 -0.56 -9.47
CA LEU A 103 -3.15 -0.41 -8.31
C LEU A 103 -4.63 -0.50 -8.71
N ALA A 104 -5.05 0.14 -9.83
CA ALA A 104 -6.42 0.06 -10.32
C ALA A 104 -6.81 -1.37 -10.70
N ARG A 105 -5.91 -2.15 -11.29
CA ARG A 105 -6.11 -3.57 -11.57
C ARG A 105 -6.27 -4.38 -10.28
N THR A 106 -5.39 -4.20 -9.30
CA THR A 106 -5.50 -4.85 -7.98
C THR A 106 -6.81 -4.49 -7.29
N ALA A 107 -7.17 -3.20 -7.23
CA ALA A 107 -8.40 -2.70 -6.61
C ALA A 107 -9.68 -3.31 -7.20
N THR A 108 -9.66 -3.68 -8.49
CA THR A 108 -10.87 -4.13 -9.21
C THR A 108 -10.93 -5.64 -9.45
N HIS A 109 -9.79 -6.34 -9.43
CA HIS A 109 -9.73 -7.75 -9.87
C HIS A 109 -9.07 -8.69 -8.87
N HIS A 110 -8.35 -8.20 -7.85
CA HIS A 110 -7.71 -9.11 -6.89
C HIS A 110 -8.78 -9.92 -6.13
N HIS A 111 -8.55 -11.22 -5.94
CA HIS A 111 -9.51 -12.12 -5.31
C HIS A 111 -9.73 -11.81 -3.81
N ASP A 112 -8.65 -11.42 -3.11
CA ASP A 112 -8.70 -11.04 -1.69
C ASP A 112 -9.22 -9.61 -1.52
N PRO A 113 -10.30 -9.39 -0.76
CA PRO A 113 -10.83 -8.06 -0.50
C PRO A 113 -9.87 -7.15 0.30
N LEU A 114 -8.96 -7.69 1.11
CA LEU A 114 -7.95 -6.89 1.82
C LEU A 114 -6.96 -6.25 0.85
N CYS A 115 -6.52 -6.99 -0.15
CA CYS A 115 -5.66 -6.44 -1.21
C CYS A 115 -6.40 -5.37 -2.02
N ARG A 116 -7.71 -5.58 -2.33
CA ARG A 116 -8.51 -4.56 -3.01
C ARG A 116 -8.67 -3.30 -2.15
N GLU A 117 -8.92 -3.47 -0.85
CA GLU A 117 -9.03 -2.36 0.11
C GLU A 117 -7.73 -1.55 0.17
N ALA A 118 -6.57 -2.22 0.29
CA ALA A 118 -5.26 -1.58 0.33
C ALA A 118 -4.96 -0.80 -0.97
N ALA A 119 -5.27 -1.41 -2.13
CA ALA A 119 -5.08 -0.75 -3.42
C ALA A 119 -5.99 0.48 -3.59
N VAL A 120 -7.24 0.41 -3.13
CA VAL A 120 -8.16 1.57 -3.12
C VAL A 120 -7.63 2.68 -2.21
N ALA A 121 -7.12 2.33 -1.03
CA ALA A 121 -6.50 3.30 -0.12
C ALA A 121 -5.31 4.01 -0.78
N ALA A 122 -4.43 3.25 -1.43
CA ALA A 122 -3.28 3.79 -2.16
C ALA A 122 -3.68 4.72 -3.30
N LEU A 123 -4.70 4.37 -4.10
CA LEU A 123 -5.22 5.24 -5.16
C LEU A 123 -5.76 6.56 -4.61
N GLY A 124 -6.45 6.52 -3.47
CA GLY A 124 -6.90 7.72 -2.77
C GLY A 124 -5.74 8.58 -2.26
N ALA A 125 -4.72 7.97 -1.66
CA ALA A 125 -3.53 8.66 -1.17
C ALA A 125 -2.73 9.33 -2.31
N LEU A 126 -2.61 8.66 -3.46
CA LEU A 126 -1.95 9.21 -4.64
C LEU A 126 -2.72 10.37 -5.29
N ALA A 127 -4.03 10.47 -5.07
CA ALA A 127 -4.91 11.52 -5.58
C ALA A 127 -4.81 11.76 -7.12
N ASP A 128 -4.45 10.72 -7.87
CA ASP A 128 -4.30 10.80 -9.33
C ASP A 128 -5.63 10.46 -10.02
N ALA A 129 -6.11 11.36 -10.88
CA ALA A 129 -7.40 11.23 -11.56
C ALA A 129 -7.54 9.93 -12.38
N ARG A 130 -6.43 9.34 -12.84
CA ARG A 130 -6.44 8.04 -13.54
C ARG A 130 -6.90 6.89 -12.66
N GLY A 131 -6.77 7.02 -11.33
CA GLY A 131 -7.25 6.04 -10.34
C GLY A 131 -8.75 6.14 -10.03
N LEU A 132 -9.38 7.30 -10.27
CA LEU A 132 -10.76 7.55 -9.89
C LEU A 132 -11.77 6.51 -10.40
N PRO A 133 -11.72 6.01 -11.65
CA PRO A 133 -12.66 4.99 -12.11
C PRO A 133 -12.62 3.69 -11.28
N ALA A 134 -11.43 3.28 -10.81
CA ALA A 134 -11.28 2.10 -9.97
C ALA A 134 -11.85 2.34 -8.55
N ILE A 135 -11.63 3.53 -7.98
CA ILE A 135 -12.21 3.92 -6.68
C ILE A 135 -13.74 3.94 -6.78
N LEU A 136 -14.31 4.55 -7.81
CA LEU A 136 -15.77 4.58 -8.03
C LEU A 136 -16.36 3.18 -8.15
N ARG A 137 -15.69 2.28 -8.88
CA ARG A 137 -16.11 0.87 -8.97
C ARG A 137 -16.08 0.18 -7.60
N ALA A 138 -15.08 0.44 -6.78
CA ALA A 138 -14.93 -0.16 -5.46
C ALA A 138 -16.04 0.27 -4.46
N THR A 139 -16.79 1.35 -4.74
CA THR A 139 -17.96 1.75 -3.92
C THR A 139 -19.11 0.73 -3.95
N THR A 140 -19.03 -0.32 -4.78
CA THR A 140 -20.04 -1.39 -4.86
C THR A 140 -19.54 -2.76 -4.40
N ASP A 141 -18.34 -2.85 -3.84
CA ASP A 141 -17.67 -4.07 -3.39
C ASP A 141 -18.14 -4.54 -1.99
N LYS A 142 -17.33 -5.32 -1.28
CA LYS A 142 -17.53 -5.74 0.12
C LYS A 142 -17.55 -4.51 1.06
N PRO A 143 -18.21 -4.59 2.24
CA PRO A 143 -18.39 -3.44 3.11
C PRO A 143 -17.09 -2.69 3.46
N ALA A 144 -16.01 -3.41 3.82
CA ALA A 144 -14.73 -2.79 4.13
C ALA A 144 -14.14 -2.04 2.93
N VAL A 145 -14.18 -2.66 1.74
CA VAL A 145 -13.71 -2.04 0.50
C VAL A 145 -14.57 -0.83 0.12
N ARG A 146 -15.92 -0.93 0.25
CA ARG A 146 -16.82 0.21 0.00
C ARG A 146 -16.52 1.40 0.91
N ARG A 147 -16.34 1.14 2.22
CA ARG A 147 -15.96 2.18 3.18
C ARG A 147 -14.64 2.85 2.78
N ARG A 148 -13.64 2.05 2.44
CA ARG A 148 -12.34 2.56 1.99
C ARG A 148 -12.47 3.38 0.72
N ALA A 149 -13.31 2.93 -0.23
CA ALA A 149 -13.55 3.63 -1.49
C ALA A 149 -14.21 5.00 -1.25
N VAL A 150 -15.18 5.09 -0.35
CA VAL A 150 -15.79 6.37 0.04
C VAL A 150 -14.72 7.32 0.60
N ILE A 151 -13.88 6.86 1.53
CA ILE A 151 -12.78 7.68 2.08
C ILE A 151 -11.79 8.10 0.99
N ALA A 152 -11.47 7.19 0.06
CA ALA A 152 -10.56 7.46 -1.04
C ALA A 152 -11.07 8.47 -2.07
N LEU A 153 -12.37 8.81 -2.04
CA LEU A 153 -12.95 9.88 -2.88
C LEU A 153 -12.62 11.29 -2.37
N ALA A 154 -12.14 11.44 -1.13
CA ALA A 154 -11.90 12.75 -0.51
C ALA A 154 -11.09 13.76 -1.37
N PRO A 155 -10.04 13.38 -2.09
CA PRO A 155 -9.27 14.32 -2.91
C PRO A 155 -9.88 14.60 -4.29
N PHE A 156 -11.03 14.01 -4.63
CA PHE A 156 -11.63 14.11 -5.95
C PHE A 156 -12.95 14.88 -5.92
N GLU A 157 -13.26 15.56 -7.01
CA GLU A 157 -14.48 16.33 -7.20
C GLU A 157 -15.19 15.89 -8.49
N GLY A 158 -16.45 16.32 -8.63
CA GLY A 158 -17.23 16.12 -9.84
C GLY A 158 -18.49 15.31 -9.66
N PRO A 159 -19.36 15.28 -10.67
CA PRO A 159 -20.72 14.73 -10.56
C PRO A 159 -20.75 13.23 -10.21
N ASP A 160 -19.79 12.44 -10.70
CA ASP A 160 -19.71 11.01 -10.40
C ASP A 160 -19.30 10.77 -8.95
N VAL A 161 -18.38 11.58 -8.39
CA VAL A 161 -17.95 11.54 -6.99
C VAL A 161 -19.12 11.89 -6.09
N GLU A 162 -19.80 13.02 -6.35
CA GLU A 162 -20.98 13.43 -5.59
C GLU A 162 -22.11 12.39 -5.64
N ALA A 163 -22.36 11.79 -6.81
CA ALA A 163 -23.35 10.74 -6.95
C ALA A 163 -22.97 9.49 -6.16
N ALA A 164 -21.69 9.13 -6.10
CA ALA A 164 -21.19 8.00 -5.31
C ALA A 164 -21.33 8.27 -3.81
N LEU A 165 -20.97 9.47 -3.33
CA LEU A 165 -21.11 9.88 -1.93
C LEU A 165 -22.59 9.90 -1.51
N ARG A 166 -23.49 10.50 -2.30
CA ARG A 166 -24.94 10.50 -2.03
C ARG A 166 -25.52 9.08 -1.93
N ARG A 167 -25.10 8.15 -2.79
CA ARG A 167 -25.51 6.74 -2.68
C ARG A 167 -24.96 6.10 -1.40
N ALA A 168 -23.73 6.40 -1.03
CA ALA A 168 -23.10 5.85 0.16
C ALA A 168 -23.80 6.28 1.48
N CYS A 169 -24.42 7.47 1.54
CA CYS A 169 -25.24 7.91 2.68
C CYS A 169 -26.46 7.01 2.94
N THR A 170 -26.87 6.20 1.98
CA THR A 170 -27.97 5.23 2.13
C THR A 170 -27.50 3.77 2.14
N ASP A 171 -26.19 3.54 2.30
CA ASP A 171 -25.62 2.18 2.34
C ASP A 171 -26.18 1.38 3.52
N ARG A 172 -26.35 0.07 3.33
CA ARG A 172 -26.78 -0.86 4.40
C ARG A 172 -25.76 -0.93 5.56
N ASP A 173 -24.47 -0.70 5.28
CA ASP A 173 -23.42 -0.70 6.29
C ASP A 173 -23.30 0.68 6.94
N ARG A 174 -23.35 0.71 8.28
CA ARG A 174 -23.28 1.97 9.05
C ARG A 174 -21.95 2.70 8.84
N GLN A 175 -20.84 1.99 8.75
CA GLN A 175 -19.52 2.62 8.62
C GLN A 175 -19.33 3.27 7.25
N VAL A 176 -19.96 2.69 6.20
CA VAL A 176 -19.99 3.30 4.86
C VAL A 176 -20.80 4.59 4.88
N ARG A 177 -22.02 4.57 5.50
CA ARG A 177 -22.83 5.80 5.63
C ARG A 177 -22.10 6.89 6.36
N GLN A 178 -21.50 6.58 7.52
CA GLN A 178 -20.77 7.55 8.33
C GLN A 178 -19.61 8.17 7.53
N ALA A 179 -18.82 7.38 6.83
CA ALA A 179 -17.73 7.88 6.00
C ALA A 179 -18.21 8.86 4.91
N ALA A 180 -19.39 8.60 4.31
CA ALA A 180 -19.96 9.49 3.31
C ALA A 180 -20.52 10.79 3.93
N GLU A 181 -21.18 10.69 5.08
CA GLU A 181 -21.71 11.85 5.83
C GLU A 181 -20.56 12.76 6.27
N ASP A 182 -19.47 12.19 6.77
CA ASP A 182 -18.28 12.95 7.20
C ASP A 182 -17.64 13.74 6.04
N LEU A 183 -17.64 13.19 4.82
CA LEU A 183 -17.10 13.87 3.63
C LEU A 183 -18.03 14.92 3.04
N LEU A 184 -19.33 14.79 3.26
CA LEU A 184 -20.34 15.74 2.79
C LEU A 184 -20.67 16.82 3.83
N ALA A 185 -20.18 16.66 5.07
CA ALA A 185 -20.38 17.65 6.12
C ALA A 185 -19.69 18.97 5.72
N PRO A 186 -20.34 20.11 5.92
CA PRO A 186 -19.67 21.40 5.75
C PRO A 186 -18.52 21.53 6.75
N PRO A 187 -17.40 22.19 6.36
CA PRO A 187 -16.24 22.42 7.23
C PRO A 187 -16.56 23.27 8.47
#